data_c1bd69984dec840bc9f5aff2fdb8487f
#
_entry.id   c1bd69984dec840bc9f5aff2fdb8487f
#
_cell.length_a   1.000
_cell.length_b   1.000
_cell.length_c   1.000
_cell.angle_alpha   90.00
_cell.angle_beta   90.00
_cell.angle_gamma   90.00
#
_symmetry.space_group_name_H-M   'P 1'
#
loop_
_entity.id
_entity.type
_entity.pdbx_description
1 polymer ?
#
loop_
_entity_poly.entity_id
_entity_poly.type
_entity_poly.pdbx_seq_one_letter_code
_entity_poly.pdbx_strand_id
1 'polypeptide(L)'
;MICPTLPFALMVQALFLAQSPAVPSSQTKAKPNLPPEQVAQTSRYLATLAMPMGGYAPNPGAKASLRATLGAVRALRLLGVQPADLLACREFVLGCLTTDGFADAPDQKPGPAAPALQAVGLMALHDLAAEKSPQVAGKLPAQFAHLESLATDFESIRLAAAAFEAGKRSPANSALWLQIIEKAIAAAPQDNRLLGGATAAKLRLGVQIKDEEKAALAAQLLAGQKSAGGWGKSEQTPSDLDTCYRVMRALKMLGKKPDTQKLQAFIASCRNPDGGYGLTKGDSSTASATYQALIVLSWLE
;
A
#
# COMPACT_ATOMS: atom_id res chain seq x y z
N MET A 1 -33.94 -67.57 1.47
CA MET A 1 -34.22 -66.22 2.02
C MET A 1 -33.11 -65.28 1.56
N ILE A 2 -33.44 -64.43 0.59
CA ILE A 2 -32.49 -63.51 -0.06
C ILE A 2 -32.74 -62.12 0.51
N CYS A 3 -31.72 -61.53 1.12
CA CYS A 3 -31.75 -60.17 1.65
C CYS A 3 -31.26 -59.20 0.55
N PRO A 4 -31.96 -58.14 0.18
CA PRO A 4 -31.49 -57.17 -0.82
C PRO A 4 -30.66 -56.08 -0.15
N THR A 5 -29.47 -55.88 -0.68
CA THR A 5 -28.56 -54.80 -0.37
C THR A 5 -29.07 -53.48 -1.02
N LEU A 6 -29.25 -52.45 -0.19
CA LEU A 6 -29.50 -51.06 -0.61
C LEU A 6 -28.23 -50.40 -1.13
N PRO A 7 -28.27 -49.62 -2.21
CA PRO A 7 -27.14 -48.84 -2.66
C PRO A 7 -27.04 -47.52 -1.89
N PHE A 8 -25.84 -47.25 -1.37
CA PHE A 8 -25.44 -45.95 -0.81
C PHE A 8 -25.44 -44.87 -1.91
N ALA A 9 -26.37 -43.95 -1.83
CA ALA A 9 -26.39 -42.76 -2.66
C ALA A 9 -25.31 -41.78 -2.16
N LEU A 10 -24.27 -41.58 -2.96
CA LEU A 10 -23.28 -40.49 -2.78
C LEU A 10 -24.00 -39.15 -3.00
N MET A 11 -24.25 -38.41 -1.95
CA MET A 11 -24.69 -37.04 -1.97
C MET A 11 -23.46 -36.17 -2.25
N VAL A 12 -23.24 -35.81 -3.51
CA VAL A 12 -22.26 -34.79 -3.89
C VAL A 12 -22.82 -33.42 -3.49
N GLN A 13 -22.39 -32.92 -2.35
CA GLN A 13 -22.61 -31.52 -2.01
C GLN A 13 -21.76 -30.66 -2.94
N ALA A 14 -22.42 -30.03 -3.92
CA ALA A 14 -21.84 -28.94 -4.71
C ALA A 14 -21.60 -27.74 -3.77
N LEU A 15 -20.35 -27.51 -3.36
CA LEU A 15 -19.92 -26.28 -2.73
C LEU A 15 -20.11 -25.17 -3.77
N PHE A 16 -21.14 -24.36 -3.62
CA PHE A 16 -21.24 -23.05 -4.27
C PHE A 16 -20.12 -22.17 -3.70
N LEU A 17 -19.03 -22.07 -4.42
CA LEU A 17 -18.06 -21.00 -4.25
C LEU A 17 -18.78 -19.70 -4.61
N ALA A 18 -19.31 -19.01 -3.62
CA ALA A 18 -19.79 -17.65 -3.75
C ALA A 18 -18.62 -16.81 -4.23
N GLN A 19 -18.64 -16.41 -5.50
CA GLN A 19 -17.71 -15.42 -6.05
C GLN A 19 -17.95 -14.13 -5.27
N SER A 20 -16.99 -13.78 -4.41
CA SER A 20 -16.98 -12.46 -3.76
C SER A 20 -17.04 -11.38 -4.83
N PRO A 21 -17.93 -10.40 -4.71
CA PRO A 21 -17.99 -9.29 -5.66
C PRO A 21 -16.62 -8.60 -5.67
N ALA A 22 -15.97 -8.61 -6.83
CA ALA A 22 -14.72 -7.90 -7.04
C ALA A 22 -14.93 -6.42 -6.68
N VAL A 23 -14.21 -5.95 -5.67
CA VAL A 23 -14.14 -4.52 -5.36
C VAL A 23 -13.69 -3.80 -6.63
N PRO A 24 -14.44 -2.83 -7.17
CA PRO A 24 -14.11 -2.19 -8.43
C PRO A 24 -12.75 -1.48 -8.33
N SER A 25 -11.74 -2.06 -8.96
CA SER A 25 -10.37 -1.54 -9.00
C SER A 25 -10.18 -0.38 -9.99
N SER A 26 -11.25 0.12 -10.60
CA SER A 26 -11.24 1.26 -11.53
C SER A 26 -11.65 2.56 -10.83
N GLN A 27 -11.01 2.89 -9.70
CA GLN A 27 -11.05 4.28 -9.26
C GLN A 27 -10.13 5.06 -10.19
N THR A 28 -10.69 5.85 -11.09
CA THR A 28 -10.03 7.04 -11.64
C THR A 28 -9.43 7.77 -10.45
N LYS A 29 -8.08 7.70 -10.33
CA LYS A 29 -7.39 8.31 -9.20
C LYS A 29 -7.64 9.80 -9.32
N ALA A 30 -8.46 10.37 -8.42
CA ALA A 30 -8.62 11.80 -8.32
C ALA A 30 -7.22 12.41 -8.20
N LYS A 31 -6.94 13.48 -8.95
CA LYS A 31 -5.69 14.21 -8.81
C LYS A 31 -5.75 15.00 -7.51
N PRO A 32 -4.62 15.18 -6.80
CA PRO A 32 -4.61 16.07 -5.65
C PRO A 32 -4.91 17.49 -6.11
N ASN A 33 -5.79 18.20 -5.40
CA ASN A 33 -6.10 19.59 -5.67
C ASN A 33 -4.95 20.49 -5.21
N LEU A 34 -3.92 20.61 -6.06
CA LEU A 34 -2.76 21.45 -5.84
C LEU A 34 -2.72 22.57 -6.88
N PRO A 35 -2.33 23.79 -6.50
CA PRO A 35 -2.03 24.86 -7.46
C PRO A 35 -1.01 24.38 -8.50
N PRO A 36 -1.13 24.82 -9.78
CA PRO A 36 -0.21 24.39 -10.85
C PRO A 36 1.27 24.60 -10.51
N GLU A 37 1.59 25.68 -9.81
CA GLU A 37 2.94 25.96 -9.35
C GLU A 37 3.46 24.89 -8.38
N GLN A 38 2.64 24.46 -7.42
CA GLN A 38 3.00 23.39 -6.49
C GLN A 38 3.15 22.04 -7.19
N VAL A 39 2.31 21.74 -8.18
CA VAL A 39 2.46 20.57 -9.04
C VAL A 39 3.81 20.59 -9.74
N ALA A 40 4.18 21.74 -10.34
CA ALA A 40 5.46 21.89 -11.03
C ALA A 40 6.66 21.78 -10.08
N GLN A 41 6.59 22.39 -8.89
CA GLN A 41 7.67 22.30 -7.89
C GLN A 41 7.85 20.87 -7.38
N THR A 42 6.75 20.17 -7.05
CA THR A 42 6.82 18.78 -6.56
C THR A 42 7.32 17.83 -7.66
N SER A 43 6.92 18.07 -8.92
CA SER A 43 7.43 17.30 -10.06
C SER A 43 8.94 17.50 -10.24
N ARG A 44 9.43 18.75 -10.11
CA ARG A 44 10.88 19.04 -10.15
C ARG A 44 11.62 18.35 -9.01
N TYR A 45 11.11 18.44 -7.78
CA TYR A 45 11.69 17.70 -6.65
C TYR A 45 11.83 16.21 -6.97
N LEU A 46 10.76 15.56 -7.42
CA LEU A 46 10.82 14.15 -7.79
C LEU A 46 11.81 13.87 -8.93
N ALA A 47 11.94 14.78 -9.88
CA ALA A 47 12.92 14.64 -10.96
C ALA A 47 14.37 14.69 -10.45
N THR A 48 14.68 15.44 -9.37
CA THR A 48 16.03 15.44 -8.77
C THR A 48 16.39 14.10 -8.10
N LEU A 49 15.40 13.26 -7.83
CA LEU A 49 15.61 11.93 -7.24
C LEU A 49 15.82 10.84 -8.30
N ALA A 50 15.56 11.13 -9.57
CA ALA A 50 15.75 10.17 -10.66
C ALA A 50 17.24 9.88 -10.86
N MET A 51 17.58 8.61 -11.03
CA MET A 51 18.96 8.16 -11.22
C MET A 51 19.24 7.77 -12.67
N PRO A 52 20.46 8.02 -13.19
CA PRO A 52 20.80 7.74 -14.59
C PRO A 52 20.61 6.27 -15.01
N MET A 53 20.82 5.34 -14.07
CA MET A 53 20.64 3.90 -14.30
C MET A 53 19.20 3.43 -14.07
N GLY A 54 18.26 4.36 -13.99
CA GLY A 54 16.86 4.08 -13.63
C GLY A 54 16.60 4.05 -12.13
N GLY A 55 15.32 4.03 -11.79
CA GLY A 55 14.89 4.11 -10.40
C GLY A 55 15.01 5.50 -9.78
N TYR A 56 14.63 5.61 -8.52
CA TYR A 56 14.62 6.86 -7.76
C TYR A 56 15.30 6.68 -6.40
N ALA A 57 16.05 7.70 -5.99
CA ALA A 57 16.60 7.80 -4.65
C ALA A 57 15.52 8.17 -3.61
N PRO A 58 15.63 7.76 -2.34
CA PRO A 58 14.70 8.15 -1.29
C PRO A 58 14.78 9.66 -0.96
N ASN A 59 15.95 10.26 -1.09
CA ASN A 59 16.25 11.68 -0.90
C ASN A 59 17.46 12.07 -1.76
N PRO A 60 17.74 13.38 -1.96
CA PRO A 60 18.90 13.82 -2.72
C PRO A 60 20.21 13.27 -2.16
N GLY A 61 21.09 12.79 -3.05
CA GLY A 61 22.39 12.22 -2.71
C GLY A 61 22.39 10.74 -2.28
N ALA A 62 21.24 10.12 -2.08
CA ALA A 62 21.14 8.70 -1.82
C ALA A 62 21.17 7.87 -3.12
N LYS A 63 21.40 6.56 -3.01
CA LYS A 63 21.26 5.62 -4.12
C LYS A 63 19.77 5.31 -4.40
N ALA A 64 19.47 4.92 -5.64
CA ALA A 64 18.14 4.44 -5.97
C ALA A 64 17.75 3.23 -5.13
N SER A 65 16.46 3.16 -4.78
CA SER A 65 15.92 2.01 -4.08
C SER A 65 14.55 1.61 -4.66
N LEU A 66 14.21 0.34 -4.53
CA LEU A 66 12.94 -0.20 -4.99
C LEU A 66 11.74 0.52 -4.35
N ARG A 67 11.85 0.81 -3.05
CA ARG A 67 10.81 1.52 -2.28
C ARG A 67 10.62 2.97 -2.74
N ALA A 68 11.73 3.69 -2.93
CA ALA A 68 11.69 5.08 -3.40
C ALA A 68 11.18 5.15 -4.84
N THR A 69 11.57 4.20 -5.69
CA THR A 69 11.10 4.11 -7.08
C THR A 69 9.59 3.92 -7.13
N LEU A 70 9.03 2.99 -6.35
CA LEU A 70 7.58 2.81 -6.27
C LEU A 70 6.88 4.09 -5.79
N GLY A 71 7.41 4.73 -4.74
CA GLY A 71 6.86 5.97 -4.20
C GLY A 71 6.87 7.11 -5.22
N ALA A 72 8.00 7.36 -5.86
CA ALA A 72 8.17 8.43 -6.86
C ALA A 72 7.28 8.22 -8.10
N VAL A 73 7.24 7.00 -8.65
CA VAL A 73 6.38 6.66 -9.80
C VAL A 73 4.90 6.89 -9.48
N ARG A 74 4.46 6.47 -8.30
CA ARG A 74 3.08 6.70 -7.83
C ARG A 74 2.78 8.19 -7.62
N ALA A 75 3.73 8.93 -7.05
CA ALA A 75 3.61 10.38 -6.84
C ALA A 75 3.49 11.13 -8.17
N LEU A 76 4.38 10.86 -9.12
CA LEU A 76 4.33 11.45 -10.47
C LEU A 76 3.01 11.15 -11.17
N ARG A 77 2.52 9.91 -11.09
CA ARG A 77 1.23 9.52 -11.68
C ARG A 77 0.05 10.31 -11.08
N LEU A 78 0.06 10.56 -9.77
CA LEU A 78 -0.97 11.40 -9.11
C LEU A 78 -0.93 12.84 -9.63
N LEU A 79 0.25 13.37 -9.91
CA LEU A 79 0.44 14.71 -10.52
C LEU A 79 0.09 14.74 -12.02
N GLY A 80 -0.16 13.58 -12.64
CA GLY A 80 -0.40 13.47 -14.07
C GLY A 80 0.87 13.61 -14.92
N VAL A 81 2.04 13.37 -14.32
CA VAL A 81 3.36 13.42 -14.94
C VAL A 81 3.91 12.01 -15.10
N GLN A 82 4.55 11.74 -16.24
CA GLN A 82 5.25 10.47 -16.44
C GLN A 82 6.69 10.56 -15.89
N PRO A 83 7.28 9.44 -15.44
CA PRO A 83 8.72 9.35 -15.22
C PRO A 83 9.48 9.79 -16.47
N ALA A 84 10.60 10.50 -16.29
CA ALA A 84 11.43 10.96 -17.41
C ALA A 84 11.90 9.79 -18.30
N ASP A 85 12.24 8.66 -17.70
CA ASP A 85 12.55 7.41 -18.39
C ASP A 85 11.79 6.25 -17.74
N LEU A 86 10.62 5.93 -18.30
CA LEU A 86 9.79 4.82 -17.85
C LEU A 86 10.45 3.47 -18.12
N LEU A 87 11.22 3.35 -19.20
CA LEU A 87 11.90 2.10 -19.55
C LEU A 87 13.01 1.82 -18.54
N ALA A 88 13.86 2.79 -18.25
CA ALA A 88 14.91 2.65 -17.24
C ALA A 88 14.31 2.32 -15.85
N CYS A 89 13.16 2.90 -15.48
CA CYS A 89 12.46 2.52 -14.24
C CYS A 89 12.01 1.06 -14.24
N ARG A 90 11.54 0.53 -15.37
CA ARG A 90 11.18 -0.88 -15.51
C ARG A 90 12.39 -1.79 -15.38
N GLU A 91 13.48 -1.48 -16.10
CA GLU A 91 14.72 -2.25 -16.03
C GLU A 91 15.32 -2.23 -14.63
N PHE A 92 15.27 -1.11 -13.94
CA PHE A 92 15.68 -1.03 -12.54
C PHE A 92 14.88 -2.00 -11.64
N VAL A 93 13.55 -2.01 -11.75
CA VAL A 93 12.69 -2.91 -10.96
C VAL A 93 12.90 -4.38 -11.33
N LEU A 94 13.08 -4.67 -12.63
CA LEU A 94 13.41 -6.02 -13.10
C LEU A 94 14.78 -6.48 -12.60
N GLY A 95 15.75 -5.59 -12.55
CA GLY A 95 17.08 -5.85 -11.99
C GLY A 95 17.09 -6.10 -10.48
N CYS A 96 16.07 -5.60 -9.74
CA CYS A 96 15.89 -5.91 -8.33
C CYS A 96 15.35 -7.32 -8.08
N LEU A 97 14.80 -8.00 -9.09
CA LEU A 97 14.29 -9.37 -8.96
C LEU A 97 15.44 -10.38 -8.93
N THR A 98 15.53 -11.13 -7.84
CA THR A 98 16.52 -12.18 -7.61
C THR A 98 15.86 -13.57 -7.65
N THR A 99 16.64 -14.63 -7.45
CA THR A 99 16.10 -15.99 -7.26
C THR A 99 15.20 -16.11 -6.04
N ASP A 100 15.54 -15.37 -4.96
CA ASP A 100 14.93 -15.49 -3.64
C ASP A 100 13.98 -14.32 -3.31
N GLY A 101 13.54 -13.55 -4.33
CA GLY A 101 12.63 -12.44 -4.14
C GLY A 101 13.18 -11.12 -4.69
N PHE A 102 13.00 -10.02 -3.97
CA PHE A 102 13.45 -8.70 -4.39
C PHE A 102 14.53 -8.14 -3.48
N ALA A 103 15.59 -7.60 -4.07
CA ALA A 103 16.54 -6.69 -3.43
C ALA A 103 16.04 -5.24 -3.50
N ASP A 104 16.56 -4.34 -2.66
CA ASP A 104 16.19 -2.91 -2.70
C ASP A 104 16.89 -2.15 -3.85
N ALA A 105 17.96 -2.70 -4.41
CA ALA A 105 18.64 -2.21 -5.61
C ALA A 105 19.26 -3.38 -6.40
N PRO A 106 19.45 -3.24 -7.74
CA PRO A 106 19.96 -4.33 -8.60
C PRO A 106 21.38 -4.78 -8.25
N ASP A 107 22.20 -3.89 -7.69
CA ASP A 107 23.60 -4.15 -7.29
C ASP A 107 23.77 -4.71 -5.87
N GLN A 108 22.66 -4.85 -5.15
CA GLN A 108 22.70 -5.42 -3.80
C GLN A 108 22.79 -6.95 -3.86
N LYS A 109 23.69 -7.50 -3.05
CA LYS A 109 23.69 -8.94 -2.80
C LYS A 109 22.34 -9.35 -2.20
N PRO A 110 21.76 -10.46 -2.66
CA PRO A 110 20.56 -11.00 -2.04
C PRO A 110 20.81 -11.17 -0.53
N GLY A 111 20.04 -10.43 0.26
CA GLY A 111 19.95 -10.63 1.71
C GLY A 111 18.86 -11.66 2.02
N PRO A 112 18.62 -11.95 3.31
CA PRO A 112 17.45 -12.74 3.69
C PRO A 112 16.18 -12.15 3.07
N ALA A 113 15.30 -13.01 2.55
CA ALA A 113 14.06 -12.59 1.94
C ALA A 113 13.25 -11.69 2.89
N ALA A 114 13.02 -10.45 2.45
CA ALA A 114 12.32 -9.44 3.25
C ALA A 114 10.88 -9.29 2.72
N PRO A 115 9.84 -9.65 3.51
CA PRO A 115 8.45 -9.59 3.06
C PRO A 115 8.05 -8.20 2.55
N ALA A 116 8.60 -7.14 3.15
CA ALA A 116 8.34 -5.78 2.71
C ALA A 116 8.91 -5.47 1.32
N LEU A 117 10.12 -5.94 0.99
CA LEU A 117 10.71 -5.77 -0.34
C LEU A 117 9.97 -6.62 -1.37
N GLN A 118 9.60 -7.85 -1.00
CA GLN A 118 8.81 -8.73 -1.84
C GLN A 118 7.47 -8.08 -2.23
N ALA A 119 6.73 -7.54 -1.26
CA ALA A 119 5.48 -6.85 -1.52
C ALA A 119 5.66 -5.59 -2.38
N VAL A 120 6.69 -4.77 -2.08
CA VAL A 120 7.00 -3.54 -2.83
C VAL A 120 7.40 -3.87 -4.26
N GLY A 121 8.21 -4.91 -4.48
CA GLY A 121 8.62 -5.36 -5.81
C GLY A 121 7.45 -5.79 -6.68
N LEU A 122 6.55 -6.62 -6.13
CA LEU A 122 5.34 -7.04 -6.84
C LEU A 122 4.43 -5.85 -7.19
N MET A 123 4.26 -4.89 -6.27
CA MET A 123 3.51 -3.66 -6.55
C MET A 123 4.21 -2.80 -7.62
N ALA A 124 5.54 -2.71 -7.61
CA ALA A 124 6.29 -1.94 -8.60
C ALA A 124 6.21 -2.57 -9.99
N LEU A 125 6.30 -3.90 -10.11
CA LEU A 125 6.08 -4.60 -11.36
C LEU A 125 4.70 -4.28 -11.93
N HIS A 126 3.66 -4.33 -11.10
CA HIS A 126 2.29 -4.00 -11.52
C HIS A 126 2.17 -2.54 -11.95
N ASP A 127 2.62 -1.59 -11.13
CA ASP A 127 2.50 -0.16 -11.41
C ASP A 127 3.27 0.28 -12.67
N LEU A 128 4.37 -0.38 -12.99
CA LEU A 128 5.16 -0.12 -14.20
C LEU A 128 4.76 -0.99 -15.40
N ALA A 129 3.72 -1.82 -15.28
CA ALA A 129 3.32 -2.81 -16.28
C ALA A 129 4.49 -3.73 -16.70
N ALA A 130 5.44 -3.97 -15.81
CA ALA A 130 6.59 -4.86 -16.04
C ALA A 130 6.25 -6.33 -15.76
N GLU A 131 5.11 -6.63 -15.16
CA GLU A 131 4.60 -7.99 -14.90
C GLU A 131 4.38 -8.82 -16.17
N LYS A 132 4.18 -8.15 -17.32
CA LYS A 132 4.02 -8.77 -18.64
C LYS A 132 5.35 -9.10 -19.31
N SER A 133 6.48 -8.69 -18.73
CA SER A 133 7.81 -9.02 -19.24
C SER A 133 8.01 -10.54 -19.28
N PRO A 134 8.59 -11.11 -20.35
CA PRO A 134 8.91 -12.55 -20.43
C PRO A 134 9.76 -13.04 -19.26
N GLN A 135 10.59 -12.17 -18.66
CA GLN A 135 11.43 -12.48 -17.50
C GLN A 135 10.63 -12.78 -16.24
N VAL A 136 9.39 -12.30 -16.14
CA VAL A 136 8.58 -12.28 -14.90
C VAL A 136 7.27 -13.03 -15.05
N ALA A 137 6.60 -12.95 -16.20
CA ALA A 137 5.21 -13.41 -16.36
C ALA A 137 4.97 -14.84 -15.87
N GLY A 138 5.88 -15.77 -16.22
CA GLY A 138 5.80 -17.17 -15.77
C GLY A 138 6.17 -17.39 -14.30
N LYS A 139 6.82 -16.43 -13.64
CA LYS A 139 7.29 -16.53 -12.25
C LYS A 139 6.35 -15.88 -11.24
N LEU A 140 5.43 -15.02 -11.67
CA LEU A 140 4.55 -14.27 -10.78
C LEU A 140 3.79 -15.14 -9.77
N PRO A 141 3.19 -16.29 -10.14
CA PRO A 141 2.51 -17.14 -9.16
C PRO A 141 3.42 -17.58 -8.01
N ALA A 142 4.67 -17.99 -8.33
CA ALA A 142 5.66 -18.41 -7.33
C ALA A 142 6.09 -17.22 -6.44
N GLN A 143 6.23 -16.02 -7.01
CA GLN A 143 6.60 -14.82 -6.26
C GLN A 143 5.48 -14.39 -5.26
N PHE A 144 4.21 -14.55 -5.62
CA PHE A 144 3.10 -14.32 -4.69
C PHE A 144 3.04 -15.40 -3.60
N ALA A 145 3.23 -16.68 -3.95
CA ALA A 145 3.31 -17.76 -2.97
C ALA A 145 4.48 -17.56 -1.99
N HIS A 146 5.63 -17.08 -2.49
CA HIS A 146 6.77 -16.72 -1.66
C HIS A 146 6.43 -15.56 -0.72
N LEU A 147 5.81 -14.46 -1.21
CA LEU A 147 5.34 -13.37 -0.35
C LEU A 147 4.41 -13.88 0.74
N GLU A 148 3.52 -14.78 0.40
CA GLU A 148 2.56 -15.35 1.35
C GLU A 148 3.26 -16.14 2.47
N SER A 149 4.31 -16.90 2.16
CA SER A 149 5.10 -17.63 3.15
C SER A 149 5.92 -16.73 4.08
N LEU A 150 6.33 -15.55 3.58
CA LEU A 150 7.10 -14.56 4.34
C LEU A 150 6.23 -13.68 5.26
N ALA A 151 4.94 -13.53 4.96
CA ALA A 151 4.04 -12.62 5.67
C ALA A 151 3.50 -13.26 6.96
N THR A 152 4.29 -13.17 8.03
CA THR A 152 4.03 -13.83 9.33
C THR A 152 3.72 -12.87 10.48
N ASP A 153 3.84 -11.56 10.26
CA ASP A 153 3.51 -10.50 11.22
C ASP A 153 2.57 -9.47 10.59
N PHE A 154 1.98 -8.60 11.43
CA PHE A 154 0.99 -7.62 10.99
C PHE A 154 1.52 -6.69 9.87
N GLU A 155 2.74 -6.16 9.99
CA GLU A 155 3.27 -5.22 9.00
C GLU A 155 3.55 -5.89 7.65
N SER A 156 4.07 -7.11 7.68
CA SER A 156 4.29 -7.90 6.46
C SER A 156 2.96 -8.30 5.81
N ILE A 157 1.96 -8.72 6.58
CA ILE A 157 0.62 -9.06 6.09
C ILE A 157 -0.07 -7.84 5.46
N ARG A 158 0.01 -6.67 6.09
CA ARG A 158 -0.56 -5.43 5.57
C ARG A 158 0.00 -5.06 4.19
N LEU A 159 1.31 -5.22 4.00
CA LEU A 159 1.97 -4.98 2.72
C LEU A 159 1.63 -6.06 1.70
N ALA A 160 1.60 -7.31 2.13
CA ALA A 160 1.23 -8.45 1.30
C ALA A 160 -0.21 -8.28 0.78
N ALA A 161 -1.17 -7.95 1.64
CA ALA A 161 -2.56 -7.70 1.24
C ALA A 161 -2.66 -6.59 0.16
N ALA A 162 -1.82 -5.54 0.25
CA ALA A 162 -1.77 -4.50 -0.77
C ALA A 162 -1.16 -4.99 -2.09
N ALA A 163 -0.17 -5.89 -2.05
CA ALA A 163 0.43 -6.49 -3.24
C ALA A 163 -0.55 -7.47 -3.92
N PHE A 164 -1.26 -8.28 -3.14
CA PHE A 164 -2.30 -9.19 -3.65
C PHE A 164 -3.44 -8.41 -4.32
N GLU A 165 -3.92 -7.31 -3.69
CA GLU A 165 -4.91 -6.40 -4.29
C GLU A 165 -4.41 -5.84 -5.62
N ALA A 166 -3.16 -5.32 -5.68
CA ALA A 166 -2.56 -4.78 -6.89
C ALA A 166 -2.49 -5.84 -8.01
N GLY A 167 -2.05 -7.04 -7.67
CA GLY A 167 -1.96 -8.18 -8.60
C GLY A 167 -3.30 -8.84 -8.93
N LYS A 168 -4.43 -8.35 -8.36
CA LYS A 168 -5.77 -8.93 -8.52
C LYS A 168 -5.80 -10.42 -8.14
N ARG A 169 -5.16 -10.77 -7.04
CA ARG A 169 -5.03 -12.14 -6.52
C ARG A 169 -5.59 -12.21 -5.10
N SER A 170 -5.94 -13.41 -4.67
CA SER A 170 -6.34 -13.70 -3.30
C SER A 170 -5.29 -14.58 -2.63
N PRO A 171 -4.86 -14.28 -1.38
CA PRO A 171 -3.97 -15.17 -0.64
C PRO A 171 -4.71 -16.41 -0.16
N ALA A 172 -4.04 -17.56 -0.14
CA ALA A 172 -4.58 -18.81 0.39
C ALA A 172 -4.68 -18.75 1.94
N ASN A 173 -3.72 -18.08 2.59
CA ASN A 173 -3.62 -17.95 4.05
C ASN A 173 -4.47 -16.82 4.65
N SER A 174 -5.49 -16.32 3.93
CA SER A 174 -6.30 -15.16 4.37
C SER A 174 -6.88 -15.33 5.78
N ALA A 175 -7.35 -16.54 6.14
CA ALA A 175 -7.88 -16.82 7.47
C ALA A 175 -6.84 -16.68 8.59
N LEU A 176 -5.62 -17.20 8.38
CA LEU A 176 -4.51 -17.04 9.32
C LEU A 176 -4.08 -15.56 9.44
N TRP A 177 -4.01 -14.85 8.32
CA TRP A 177 -3.68 -13.44 8.32
C TRP A 177 -4.69 -12.59 9.10
N LEU A 178 -5.98 -12.91 8.99
CA LEU A 178 -7.02 -12.24 9.77
C LEU A 178 -6.83 -12.45 11.27
N GLN A 179 -6.50 -13.67 11.73
CA GLN A 179 -6.22 -13.93 13.14
C GLN A 179 -5.04 -13.10 13.66
N ILE A 180 -3.97 -12.97 12.85
CA ILE A 180 -2.81 -12.14 13.22
C ILE A 180 -3.18 -10.65 13.29
N ILE A 181 -3.98 -10.17 12.35
CA ILE A 181 -4.47 -8.79 12.34
C ILE A 181 -5.33 -8.51 13.59
N GLU A 182 -6.27 -9.41 13.95
CA GLU A 182 -7.12 -9.23 15.13
C GLU A 182 -6.29 -9.24 16.42
N LYS A 183 -5.33 -10.15 16.52
CA LYS A 183 -4.41 -10.19 17.67
C LYS A 183 -3.60 -8.87 17.78
N ALA A 184 -3.15 -8.31 16.66
CA ALA A 184 -2.43 -7.05 16.65
C ALA A 184 -3.31 -5.89 17.12
N ILE A 185 -4.57 -5.80 16.66
CA ILE A 185 -5.53 -4.79 17.10
C ILE A 185 -5.77 -4.92 18.61
N ALA A 186 -6.00 -6.12 19.12
CA ALA A 186 -6.24 -6.37 20.53
C ALA A 186 -5.04 -5.96 21.42
N ALA A 187 -3.81 -6.13 20.92
CA ALA A 187 -2.59 -5.76 21.64
C ALA A 187 -2.35 -4.24 21.71
N ALA A 188 -2.87 -3.45 20.75
CA ALA A 188 -2.65 -2.01 20.66
C ALA A 188 -3.90 -1.26 20.14
N PRO A 189 -5.03 -1.32 20.86
CA PRO A 189 -6.31 -0.80 20.38
C PRO A 189 -6.35 0.73 20.21
N GLN A 190 -5.39 1.47 20.78
CA GLN A 190 -5.28 2.93 20.67
C GLN A 190 -4.24 3.38 19.62
N ASP A 191 -3.61 2.43 18.92
CA ASP A 191 -2.63 2.74 17.89
C ASP A 191 -3.36 3.06 16.58
N ASN A 192 -3.50 4.36 16.24
CA ASN A 192 -4.18 4.80 15.01
C ASN A 192 -3.51 4.26 13.75
N ARG A 193 -2.18 4.16 13.75
CA ARG A 193 -1.39 3.67 12.61
C ARG A 193 -1.68 2.19 12.36
N LEU A 194 -1.72 1.40 13.44
CA LEU A 194 -2.07 -0.01 13.39
C LEU A 194 -3.53 -0.18 12.98
N LEU A 195 -4.46 0.50 13.64
CA LEU A 195 -5.90 0.39 13.39
C LEU A 195 -6.25 0.75 11.94
N GLY A 196 -5.71 1.86 11.42
CA GLY A 196 -5.90 2.26 10.01
C GLY A 196 -5.34 1.23 9.04
N GLY A 197 -4.11 0.73 9.30
CA GLY A 197 -3.48 -0.32 8.50
C GLY A 197 -4.23 -1.64 8.52
N ALA A 198 -4.71 -2.06 9.69
CA ALA A 198 -5.45 -3.29 9.92
C ALA A 198 -6.84 -3.26 9.25
N THR A 199 -7.57 -2.18 9.41
CA THR A 199 -8.88 -1.99 8.74
C THR A 199 -8.73 -2.09 7.23
N ALA A 200 -7.74 -1.40 6.65
CA ALA A 200 -7.48 -1.49 5.22
C ALA A 200 -7.06 -2.90 4.77
N ALA A 201 -6.26 -3.61 5.58
CA ALA A 201 -5.85 -4.99 5.28
C ALA A 201 -7.05 -5.96 5.31
N LYS A 202 -7.91 -5.89 6.34
CA LYS A 202 -9.14 -6.69 6.44
C LYS A 202 -10.02 -6.51 5.19
N LEU A 203 -10.26 -5.26 4.79
CA LEU A 203 -11.08 -4.95 3.61
C LEU A 203 -10.46 -5.48 2.31
N ARG A 204 -9.13 -5.41 2.16
CA ARG A 204 -8.40 -5.99 1.00
C ARG A 204 -8.48 -7.52 0.95
N LEU A 205 -8.53 -8.17 2.10
CA LEU A 205 -8.72 -9.61 2.21
C LEU A 205 -10.18 -10.05 1.95
N GLY A 206 -11.06 -9.11 1.61
CA GLY A 206 -12.46 -9.40 1.27
C GLY A 206 -13.37 -9.62 2.48
N VAL A 207 -12.93 -9.23 3.68
CA VAL A 207 -13.77 -9.36 4.88
C VAL A 207 -15.00 -8.49 4.75
N GLN A 208 -16.16 -9.12 4.89
CA GLN A 208 -17.44 -8.42 4.98
C GLN A 208 -17.61 -7.90 6.41
N ILE A 209 -17.32 -6.62 6.60
CA ILE A 209 -17.49 -5.93 7.89
C ILE A 209 -18.94 -5.47 8.00
N LYS A 210 -19.62 -5.76 9.11
CA LYS A 210 -21.01 -5.31 9.36
C LYS A 210 -21.06 -3.78 9.46
N ASP A 211 -22.20 -3.19 9.14
CA ASP A 211 -22.31 -1.72 9.09
C ASP A 211 -22.11 -1.05 10.46
N GLU A 212 -22.53 -1.71 11.54
CA GLU A 212 -22.27 -1.24 12.91
C GLU A 212 -20.77 -1.26 13.24
N GLU A 213 -20.05 -2.31 12.82
CA GLU A 213 -18.59 -2.41 13.02
C GLU A 213 -17.86 -1.39 12.13
N LYS A 214 -18.30 -1.17 10.88
CA LYS A 214 -17.74 -0.11 10.01
C LYS A 214 -17.90 1.26 10.65
N ALA A 215 -19.10 1.53 11.21
CA ALA A 215 -19.37 2.80 11.90
C ALA A 215 -18.48 2.97 13.14
N ALA A 216 -18.31 1.94 13.95
CA ALA A 216 -17.46 1.97 15.14
C ALA A 216 -15.98 2.19 14.78
N LEU A 217 -15.44 1.45 13.81
CA LEU A 217 -14.07 1.63 13.32
C LEU A 217 -13.85 3.03 12.76
N ALA A 218 -14.79 3.54 11.98
CA ALA A 218 -14.71 4.89 11.43
C ALA A 218 -14.77 5.94 12.54
N ALA A 219 -15.65 5.81 13.52
CA ALA A 219 -15.75 6.74 14.66
C ALA A 219 -14.44 6.76 15.46
N GLN A 220 -13.84 5.60 15.73
CA GLN A 220 -12.56 5.50 16.43
C GLN A 220 -11.42 6.18 15.65
N LEU A 221 -11.31 5.91 14.34
CA LEU A 221 -10.30 6.55 13.49
C LEU A 221 -10.49 8.07 13.41
N LEU A 222 -11.74 8.56 13.30
CA LEU A 222 -12.05 9.98 13.26
C LEU A 222 -11.74 10.67 14.61
N ALA A 223 -12.04 10.02 15.73
CA ALA A 223 -11.72 10.54 17.06
C ALA A 223 -10.21 10.69 17.30
N GLY A 224 -9.38 9.90 16.61
CA GLY A 224 -7.92 10.01 16.66
C GLY A 224 -7.34 11.21 15.89
N GLN A 225 -8.16 11.97 15.13
CA GLN A 225 -7.68 13.17 14.43
C GLN A 225 -7.35 14.27 15.45
N LYS A 226 -6.12 14.76 15.39
CA LYS A 226 -5.64 15.78 16.34
C LYS A 226 -6.10 17.18 15.98
N SER A 227 -6.01 18.10 16.93
CA SER A 227 -6.28 19.53 16.70
C SER A 227 -5.42 20.13 15.60
N ALA A 228 -4.15 19.65 15.45
CA ALA A 228 -3.25 20.01 14.37
C ALA A 228 -3.64 19.40 13.00
N GLY A 229 -4.65 18.55 12.92
CA GLY A 229 -5.26 18.08 11.69
C GLY A 229 -4.86 16.68 11.24
N GLY A 230 -3.70 16.15 11.63
CA GLY A 230 -3.24 14.82 11.28
C GLY A 230 -3.48 13.79 12.38
N TRP A 231 -2.96 12.58 12.16
CA TRP A 231 -2.90 11.51 13.14
C TRP A 231 -1.45 11.18 13.49
N GLY A 232 -1.19 10.94 14.76
CA GLY A 232 -0.01 10.24 15.24
C GLY A 232 -0.37 8.81 15.62
N LYS A 233 0.64 7.99 15.89
CA LYS A 233 0.47 6.62 16.34
C LYS A 233 -0.45 6.51 17.56
N SER A 234 -0.30 7.44 18.51
CA SER A 234 -1.14 7.57 19.69
C SER A 234 -1.45 9.06 19.95
N GLU A 235 -2.22 9.35 20.99
CA GLU A 235 -2.51 10.72 21.40
C GLU A 235 -1.22 11.49 21.71
N GLN A 236 -0.23 10.87 22.33
CA GLN A 236 1.02 11.48 22.76
C GLN A 236 2.05 11.65 21.63
N THR A 237 1.94 10.89 20.54
CA THR A 237 2.90 10.98 19.43
C THR A 237 2.50 12.07 18.45
N PRO A 238 3.44 12.88 17.93
CA PRO A 238 3.14 13.85 16.88
C PRO A 238 2.41 13.25 15.67
N SER A 239 1.67 14.08 14.94
CA SER A 239 1.08 13.67 13.67
C SER A 239 2.18 13.43 12.64
N ASP A 240 2.01 12.38 11.83
CA ASP A 240 2.92 12.03 10.73
C ASP A 240 2.16 11.55 9.47
N LEU A 241 2.79 11.70 8.30
CA LEU A 241 2.17 11.36 7.02
C LEU A 241 1.94 9.85 6.85
N ASP A 242 2.76 8.97 7.45
CA ASP A 242 2.53 7.52 7.33
C ASP A 242 1.28 7.09 8.09
N THR A 243 1.10 7.61 9.31
CA THR A 243 -0.13 7.38 10.09
C THR A 243 -1.35 7.97 9.38
N CYS A 244 -1.25 9.22 8.89
CA CYS A 244 -2.32 9.85 8.11
C CYS A 244 -2.68 9.04 6.87
N TYR A 245 -1.69 8.54 6.12
CA TYR A 245 -1.91 7.69 4.96
C TYR A 245 -2.67 6.41 5.31
N ARG A 246 -2.30 5.72 6.40
CA ARG A 246 -2.95 4.48 6.82
C ARG A 246 -4.40 4.70 7.27
N VAL A 247 -4.61 5.71 8.10
CA VAL A 247 -5.95 6.09 8.58
C VAL A 247 -6.84 6.52 7.41
N MET A 248 -6.35 7.42 6.55
CA MET A 248 -7.10 7.90 5.41
C MET A 248 -7.43 6.80 4.40
N ARG A 249 -6.55 5.81 4.22
CA ARG A 249 -6.84 4.63 3.40
C ARG A 249 -8.05 3.89 3.95
N ALA A 250 -8.07 3.62 5.25
CA ALA A 250 -9.18 2.95 5.92
C ALA A 250 -10.47 3.76 5.82
N LEU A 251 -10.43 5.05 6.16
CA LEU A 251 -11.60 5.93 6.08
C LEU A 251 -12.18 6.00 4.66
N LYS A 252 -11.32 6.11 3.62
CA LYS A 252 -11.76 6.07 2.22
C LYS A 252 -12.47 4.76 1.88
N MET A 253 -11.92 3.62 2.30
CA MET A 253 -12.53 2.30 2.04
C MET A 253 -13.84 2.12 2.83
N LEU A 254 -13.98 2.78 3.98
CA LEU A 254 -15.21 2.83 4.77
C LEU A 254 -16.22 3.90 4.29
N GLY A 255 -15.87 4.70 3.27
CA GLY A 255 -16.73 5.78 2.76
C GLY A 255 -16.91 6.95 3.73
N LYS A 256 -15.91 7.23 4.57
CA LYS A 256 -15.94 8.29 5.58
C LYS A 256 -14.87 9.35 5.33
N LYS A 257 -15.17 10.60 5.68
CA LYS A 257 -14.26 11.74 5.57
C LYS A 257 -13.96 12.34 6.96
N PRO A 258 -12.73 12.76 7.23
CA PRO A 258 -12.34 13.48 8.44
C PRO A 258 -12.66 14.99 8.35
N ASP A 259 -12.15 15.78 9.30
CA ASP A 259 -12.01 17.22 9.12
C ASP A 259 -10.94 17.47 8.04
N THR A 260 -11.42 17.69 6.83
CA THR A 260 -10.57 17.79 5.64
C THR A 260 -9.72 19.06 5.63
N GLN A 261 -10.24 20.18 6.16
CA GLN A 261 -9.52 21.45 6.21
C GLN A 261 -8.30 21.36 7.15
N LYS A 262 -8.50 20.79 8.34
CA LYS A 262 -7.39 20.55 9.27
C LYS A 262 -6.35 19.60 8.71
N LEU A 263 -6.79 18.52 8.05
CA LEU A 263 -5.87 17.55 7.44
C LEU A 263 -5.06 18.20 6.31
N GLN A 264 -5.68 19.01 5.46
CA GLN A 264 -4.99 19.77 4.40
C GLN A 264 -3.95 20.72 5.02
N ALA A 265 -4.29 21.45 6.09
CA ALA A 265 -3.37 22.34 6.78
C ALA A 265 -2.16 21.58 7.37
N PHE A 266 -2.40 20.40 7.97
CA PHE A 266 -1.32 19.54 8.45
C PHE A 266 -0.40 19.09 7.31
N ILE A 267 -0.97 18.58 6.21
CA ILE A 267 -0.16 18.13 5.05
C ILE A 267 0.64 19.29 4.46
N ALA A 268 0.03 20.47 4.33
CA ALA A 268 0.71 21.68 3.87
C ALA A 268 1.88 22.05 4.78
N SER A 269 1.78 21.86 6.10
CA SER A 269 2.86 22.12 7.04
C SER A 269 4.07 21.17 6.90
N CYS A 270 3.87 19.98 6.29
CA CYS A 270 4.93 19.01 5.99
C CYS A 270 5.65 19.31 4.67
N ARG A 271 5.16 20.30 3.88
CA ARG A 271 5.74 20.66 2.59
C ARG A 271 6.97 21.53 2.78
N ASN A 272 8.03 21.21 2.05
CA ASN A 272 9.29 21.92 2.10
C ASN A 272 9.48 22.88 0.90
N PRO A 273 10.43 23.85 0.98
CA PRO A 273 10.72 24.79 -0.10
C PRO A 273 11.19 24.13 -1.40
N ASP A 274 11.78 22.93 -1.33
CA ASP A 274 12.18 22.13 -2.49
C ASP A 274 11.00 21.55 -3.29
N GLY A 275 9.79 21.64 -2.74
CA GLY A 275 8.56 21.10 -3.33
C GLY A 275 8.21 19.67 -2.91
N GLY A 276 9.08 18.97 -2.20
CA GLY A 276 8.83 17.68 -1.58
C GLY A 276 8.14 17.80 -0.22
N TYR A 277 7.92 16.66 0.43
CA TYR A 277 7.29 16.58 1.75
C TYR A 277 8.16 15.76 2.69
N GLY A 278 8.31 16.26 3.93
CA GLY A 278 8.85 15.50 5.07
C GLY A 278 7.77 14.62 5.70
N LEU A 279 8.17 13.67 6.51
CA LEU A 279 7.23 12.80 7.24
C LEU A 279 6.41 13.59 8.27
N THR A 280 7.06 14.56 8.91
CA THR A 280 6.47 15.54 9.82
C THR A 280 6.90 16.95 9.41
N LYS A 281 6.34 17.98 10.07
CA LYS A 281 6.77 19.36 9.86
C LYS A 281 8.25 19.52 10.23
N GLY A 282 9.05 20.01 9.27
CA GLY A 282 10.49 20.28 9.47
C GLY A 282 11.41 19.11 9.12
N ASP A 283 10.88 17.92 8.87
CA ASP A 283 11.66 16.81 8.34
C ASP A 283 12.09 17.07 6.89
N SER A 284 13.22 16.52 6.48
CA SER A 284 13.67 16.56 5.09
C SER A 284 12.71 15.83 4.16
N SER A 285 12.59 16.33 2.93
CA SER A 285 11.73 15.72 1.90
C SER A 285 12.22 14.32 1.51
N THR A 286 11.25 13.40 1.36
CA THR A 286 11.51 12.06 0.82
C THR A 286 10.51 11.67 -0.26
N ALA A 287 10.89 10.76 -1.16
CA ALA A 287 9.99 10.20 -2.18
C ALA A 287 8.75 9.57 -1.54
N SER A 288 8.92 8.84 -0.43
CA SER A 288 7.82 8.16 0.27
C SER A 288 6.86 9.14 0.93
N ALA A 289 7.35 10.12 1.69
CA ALA A 289 6.52 11.13 2.34
C ALA A 289 5.80 11.99 1.29
N THR A 290 6.46 12.33 0.19
CA THR A 290 5.85 13.05 -0.93
C THR A 290 4.70 12.25 -1.54
N TYR A 291 4.88 10.95 -1.79
CA TYR A 291 3.77 10.10 -2.24
C TYR A 291 2.63 10.04 -1.22
N GLN A 292 2.93 9.87 0.07
CA GLN A 292 1.91 9.80 1.12
C GLN A 292 1.10 11.08 1.21
N ALA A 293 1.74 12.25 1.14
CA ALA A 293 1.06 13.55 1.09
C ALA A 293 0.12 13.64 -0.12
N LEU A 294 0.62 13.37 -1.32
CA LEU A 294 -0.14 13.49 -2.57
C LEU A 294 -1.33 12.53 -2.62
N ILE A 295 -1.16 11.28 -2.19
CA ILE A 295 -2.25 10.30 -2.21
C ILE A 295 -3.34 10.65 -1.19
N VAL A 296 -2.97 11.15 -0.01
CA VAL A 296 -3.95 11.60 0.99
C VAL A 296 -4.71 12.81 0.44
N LEU A 297 -4.03 13.82 -0.13
CA LEU A 297 -4.68 14.96 -0.77
C LEU A 297 -5.66 14.53 -1.87
N SER A 298 -5.31 13.54 -2.68
CA SER A 298 -6.19 13.03 -3.73
C SER A 298 -7.45 12.31 -3.21
N TRP A 299 -7.48 11.93 -1.95
CA TRP A 299 -8.65 11.29 -1.32
C TRP A 299 -9.58 12.29 -0.63
N LEU A 300 -9.19 13.54 -0.54
CA LEU A 300 -10.01 14.60 0.05
C LEU A 300 -11.02 15.20 -0.95
N GLU A 301 -10.84 14.91 -2.24
CA GLU A 301 -11.73 15.34 -3.32
C GLU A 301 -13.11 14.61 -3.35
#